data_0c5d1cf32aa7a8b0653a88eac54c3b62
#
_entry.id   0c5d1cf32aa7a8b0653a88eac54c3b62
#
_cell.length_a   1.000
_cell.length_b   1.000
_cell.length_c   1.000
_cell.angle_alpha   90.00
_cell.angle_beta   90.00
_cell.angle_gamma   90.00
#
_symmetry.space_group_name_H-M   'P 1'
#
loop_
_entity.id
_entity.type
_entity.pdbx_description
1 polymer ?
#
loop_
_entity_poly.entity_id
_entity_poly.type
_entity_poly.pdbx_seq_one_letter_code
_entity_poly.pdbx_strand_id
1 'polypeptide(L)'
;MDFTFTEEQETIAKLARDLFERRAAPEHLTELESGDIRYDDALWKELAAVDLLGAALPESVGGNGGGFVELGVLLAEVGWSVAPVPVYATLVLGADPIARHGNPEQQQRFLPGVVSGERILTAGLAEPGRSDPTHPSCRPATLARRDGPGWRLDGAKELVPAAQLADTILIPATTEDGEVELFLLAADAAGVEVRPVKTTNREPHGDVFLDGATVSEQDRLPGGLGLIESLHTRALVGLCAIQLGVAERALRMAAAYTSQREQFGRPIGSFQAVQQRLADAFIDVEAMRWTTWHAAWLIAHERPADRAVRDARIAKFWAAEAGARVAASAQHVHGGIGIDTTYPLHRYFLWAKHNELALGSAPAQLARLGDAYARGHL
;
A
#
# COMPACT_ATOMS: atom_id res chain seq x y z
N MET A 1 25.38 8.46 10.78
CA MET A 1 24.01 7.98 10.57
C MET A 1 24.16 6.69 9.79
N ASP A 2 23.73 5.58 10.35
CA ASP A 2 23.77 4.28 9.67
C ASP A 2 22.50 4.16 8.83
N PHE A 3 22.65 3.81 7.56
CA PHE A 3 21.56 3.63 6.59
C PHE A 3 21.40 2.18 6.16
N THR A 4 22.12 1.26 6.82
CA THR A 4 21.99 -0.18 6.58
C THR A 4 20.78 -0.74 7.33
N PHE A 5 20.21 -1.79 6.79
CA PHE A 5 19.19 -2.56 7.49
C PHE A 5 19.82 -3.36 8.64
N THR A 6 19.02 -3.62 9.66
CA THR A 6 19.38 -4.54 10.75
C THR A 6 19.35 -5.99 10.25
N GLU A 7 19.97 -6.91 10.97
CA GLU A 7 19.92 -8.36 10.65
C GLU A 7 18.49 -8.89 10.62
N GLU A 8 17.61 -8.36 11.45
CA GLU A 8 16.19 -8.71 11.45
C GLU A 8 15.48 -8.23 10.17
N GLN A 9 15.70 -6.98 9.76
CA GLN A 9 15.16 -6.41 8.53
C GLN A 9 15.66 -7.16 7.29
N GLU A 10 16.94 -7.52 7.25
CA GLU A 10 17.52 -8.34 6.18
C GLU A 10 16.92 -9.75 6.16
N THR A 11 16.64 -10.33 7.33
CA THR A 11 15.99 -11.64 7.45
C THR A 11 14.56 -11.59 6.91
N ILE A 12 13.78 -10.57 7.26
CA ILE A 12 12.43 -10.35 6.73
C ILE A 12 12.47 -10.23 5.20
N ALA A 13 13.36 -9.39 4.66
CA ALA A 13 13.52 -9.22 3.21
C ALA A 13 13.83 -10.55 2.51
N LYS A 14 14.81 -11.29 3.02
CA LYS A 14 15.22 -12.56 2.44
C LYS A 14 14.11 -13.60 2.49
N LEU A 15 13.48 -13.76 3.65
CA LEU A 15 12.41 -14.75 3.85
C LEU A 15 11.21 -14.46 2.95
N ALA A 16 10.78 -13.20 2.89
CA ALA A 16 9.70 -12.77 2.01
C ALA A 16 10.05 -12.99 0.52
N ARG A 17 11.26 -12.61 0.09
CA ARG A 17 11.73 -12.82 -1.28
C ARG A 17 11.75 -14.29 -1.66
N ASP A 18 12.31 -15.15 -0.81
CA ASP A 18 12.40 -16.61 -1.06
C ASP A 18 10.99 -17.23 -1.19
N LEU A 19 10.02 -16.78 -0.40
CA LEU A 19 8.63 -17.21 -0.50
C LEU A 19 7.98 -16.73 -1.81
N PHE A 20 8.09 -15.44 -2.10
CA PHE A 20 7.45 -14.85 -3.28
C PHE A 20 8.05 -15.38 -4.58
N GLU A 21 9.38 -15.57 -4.68
CA GLU A 21 10.01 -16.14 -5.89
C GLU A 21 9.52 -17.55 -6.17
N ARG A 22 9.21 -18.36 -5.15
CA ARG A 22 8.63 -19.69 -5.33
C ARG A 22 7.17 -19.68 -5.75
N ARG A 23 6.39 -18.69 -5.27
CA ARG A 23 4.93 -18.67 -5.43
C ARG A 23 4.43 -17.67 -6.48
N ALA A 24 5.14 -16.58 -6.71
CA ALA A 24 4.77 -15.58 -7.70
C ALA A 24 5.47 -15.81 -9.05
N ALA A 25 5.62 -17.06 -9.47
CA ALA A 25 6.10 -17.39 -10.80
C ALA A 25 5.16 -16.84 -11.88
N PRO A 26 5.69 -16.38 -13.05
CA PRO A 26 4.88 -15.73 -14.08
C PRO A 26 3.66 -16.55 -14.54
N GLU A 27 3.82 -17.87 -14.62
CA GLU A 27 2.77 -18.81 -15.04
C GLU A 27 1.64 -18.86 -14.00
N HIS A 28 1.98 -18.95 -12.71
CA HIS A 28 1.01 -18.94 -11.62
C HIS A 28 0.27 -17.59 -11.52
N LEU A 29 1.00 -16.48 -11.69
CA LEU A 29 0.37 -15.16 -11.74
C LEU A 29 -0.62 -15.05 -12.92
N THR A 30 -0.29 -15.64 -14.08
CA THR A 30 -1.20 -15.66 -15.25
C THR A 30 -2.46 -16.47 -14.94
N GLU A 31 -2.35 -17.58 -14.23
CA GLU A 31 -3.48 -18.39 -13.81
C GLU A 31 -4.40 -17.60 -12.88
N LEU A 32 -3.85 -16.98 -11.83
CA LEU A 32 -4.62 -16.14 -10.90
C LEU A 32 -5.28 -14.93 -11.58
N GLU A 33 -4.58 -14.31 -12.53
CA GLU A 33 -5.08 -13.16 -13.31
C GLU A 33 -6.20 -13.53 -14.31
N SER A 34 -6.34 -14.80 -14.65
CA SER A 34 -7.43 -15.33 -15.46
C SER A 34 -8.69 -15.64 -14.66
N GLY A 35 -8.58 -15.73 -13.34
CA GLY A 35 -9.67 -15.95 -12.41
C GLY A 35 -10.42 -14.66 -12.06
N ASP A 36 -11.45 -14.78 -11.23
CA ASP A 36 -12.27 -13.64 -10.78
C ASP A 36 -11.52 -12.76 -9.78
N ILE A 37 -10.68 -13.37 -8.92
CA ILE A 37 -9.94 -12.68 -7.86
C ILE A 37 -8.46 -13.08 -7.91
N ARG A 38 -7.57 -12.09 -8.03
CA ARG A 38 -6.13 -12.29 -7.98
C ARG A 38 -5.65 -12.37 -6.53
N TYR A 39 -5.82 -13.53 -5.92
CA TYR A 39 -5.43 -13.82 -4.54
C TYR A 39 -4.89 -15.23 -4.41
N ASP A 40 -3.74 -15.40 -3.74
CA ASP A 40 -3.14 -16.71 -3.42
C ASP A 40 -3.29 -16.99 -1.92
N ASP A 41 -4.34 -17.73 -1.55
CA ASP A 41 -4.62 -18.14 -0.19
C ASP A 41 -3.51 -19.03 0.41
N ALA A 42 -2.88 -19.88 -0.42
CA ALA A 42 -1.79 -20.73 0.05
C ALA A 42 -0.55 -19.90 0.41
N LEU A 43 -0.21 -18.90 -0.41
CA LEU A 43 0.88 -17.96 -0.11
C LEU A 43 0.57 -17.13 1.14
N TRP A 44 -0.68 -16.67 1.29
CA TRP A 44 -1.12 -15.93 2.47
C TRP A 44 -0.92 -16.73 3.77
N LYS A 45 -1.31 -18.00 3.76
CA LYS A 45 -1.10 -18.93 4.88
C LYS A 45 0.38 -19.26 5.13
N GLU A 46 1.19 -19.33 4.08
CA GLU A 46 2.64 -19.51 4.23
C GLU A 46 3.30 -18.27 4.88
N LEU A 47 2.85 -17.04 4.55
CA LEU A 47 3.32 -15.82 5.21
C LEU A 47 2.99 -15.83 6.71
N ALA A 48 1.80 -16.28 7.08
CA ALA A 48 1.42 -16.46 8.48
C ALA A 48 2.28 -17.52 9.18
N ALA A 49 2.50 -18.67 8.55
CA ALA A 49 3.25 -19.80 9.11
C ALA A 49 4.74 -19.49 9.38
N VAL A 50 5.29 -18.44 8.74
CA VAL A 50 6.66 -17.96 8.98
C VAL A 50 6.69 -16.61 9.69
N ASP A 51 5.62 -16.24 10.38
CA ASP A 51 5.46 -15.05 11.22
C ASP A 51 5.62 -13.69 10.50
N LEU A 52 5.58 -13.65 9.16
CA LEU A 52 5.71 -12.41 8.40
C LEU A 52 4.50 -11.49 8.55
N LEU A 53 3.30 -12.02 8.76
CA LEU A 53 2.10 -11.21 9.00
C LEU A 53 2.12 -10.53 10.38
N GLY A 54 2.84 -11.12 11.34
CA GLY A 54 3.06 -10.57 12.67
C GLY A 54 4.27 -9.64 12.80
N ALA A 55 5.09 -9.51 11.75
CA ALA A 55 6.40 -8.85 11.84
C ALA A 55 6.38 -7.45 12.48
N ALA A 56 5.35 -6.64 12.20
CA ALA A 56 5.19 -5.28 12.71
C ALA A 56 4.05 -5.13 13.74
N LEU A 57 3.51 -6.23 14.26
CA LEU A 57 2.44 -6.22 15.25
C LEU A 57 2.99 -6.47 16.67
N PRO A 58 2.30 -5.98 17.72
CA PRO A 58 2.75 -6.15 19.10
C PRO A 58 2.85 -7.62 19.54
N GLU A 59 3.83 -7.94 20.39
CA GLU A 59 3.99 -9.28 20.98
C GLU A 59 2.75 -9.72 21.79
N SER A 60 2.05 -8.76 22.41
CA SER A 60 0.83 -9.02 23.19
C SER A 60 -0.30 -9.66 22.40
N VAL A 61 -0.25 -9.59 21.07
CA VAL A 61 -1.25 -10.18 20.17
C VAL A 61 -0.65 -11.30 19.28
N GLY A 62 0.55 -11.77 19.60
CA GLY A 62 1.27 -12.81 18.88
C GLY A 62 2.15 -12.31 17.75
N GLY A 63 2.38 -11.00 17.62
CA GLY A 63 3.32 -10.42 16.68
C GLY A 63 4.76 -10.44 17.19
N ASN A 64 5.71 -9.93 16.37
CA ASN A 64 7.14 -9.93 16.67
C ASN A 64 7.65 -8.59 17.26
N GLY A 65 6.76 -7.59 17.42
CA GLY A 65 7.12 -6.30 18.01
C GLY A 65 7.93 -5.37 17.10
N GLY A 66 8.11 -5.69 15.83
CA GLY A 66 8.76 -4.84 14.85
C GLY A 66 7.96 -3.55 14.56
N GLY A 67 8.57 -2.64 13.82
CA GLY A 67 8.00 -1.34 13.50
C GLY A 67 7.60 -1.18 12.03
N PHE A 68 7.38 0.08 11.67
CA PHE A 68 6.95 0.41 10.31
C PHE A 68 8.05 0.23 9.25
N VAL A 69 9.34 0.20 9.65
CA VAL A 69 10.44 -0.10 8.72
C VAL A 69 10.39 -1.56 8.30
N GLU A 70 10.19 -2.50 9.25
CA GLU A 70 10.03 -3.93 9.03
C GLU A 70 8.84 -4.21 8.08
N LEU A 71 7.71 -3.54 8.32
CA LEU A 71 6.55 -3.60 7.43
C LEU A 71 6.87 -3.06 6.04
N GLY A 72 7.60 -1.94 5.96
CA GLY A 72 8.06 -1.36 4.70
C GLY A 72 8.95 -2.32 3.90
N VAL A 73 9.85 -3.03 4.58
CA VAL A 73 10.71 -4.06 3.94
C VAL A 73 9.86 -5.18 3.34
N LEU A 74 8.89 -5.71 4.08
CA LEU A 74 7.96 -6.72 3.55
C LEU A 74 7.18 -6.20 2.33
N LEU A 75 6.69 -4.96 2.38
CA LEU A 75 5.96 -4.33 1.27
C LEU A 75 6.83 -4.11 0.03
N ALA A 76 8.11 -3.80 0.20
CA ALA A 76 9.04 -3.70 -0.93
C ALA A 76 9.21 -5.05 -1.64
N GLU A 77 9.24 -6.17 -0.89
CA GLU A 77 9.28 -7.51 -1.47
C GLU A 77 7.96 -7.90 -2.16
N VAL A 78 6.80 -7.46 -1.63
CA VAL A 78 5.51 -7.59 -2.34
C VAL A 78 5.57 -6.88 -3.69
N GLY A 79 6.11 -5.66 -3.75
CA GLY A 79 6.30 -4.92 -5.00
C GLY A 79 7.31 -5.54 -5.94
N TRP A 80 8.44 -6.04 -5.42
CA TRP A 80 9.47 -6.73 -6.19
C TRP A 80 8.91 -7.94 -6.94
N SER A 81 8.02 -8.69 -6.32
CA SER A 81 7.45 -9.92 -6.85
C SER A 81 6.06 -9.76 -7.43
N VAL A 82 5.46 -8.56 -7.33
CA VAL A 82 4.03 -8.29 -7.62
C VAL A 82 3.12 -9.37 -7.01
N ALA A 83 3.41 -9.70 -5.74
CA ALA A 83 2.83 -10.85 -5.05
C ALA A 83 1.31 -10.71 -4.86
N PRO A 84 0.50 -11.76 -5.12
CA PRO A 84 -0.95 -11.71 -5.10
C PRO A 84 -1.54 -11.90 -3.69
N VAL A 85 -1.12 -11.06 -2.74
CA VAL A 85 -1.51 -11.13 -1.32
C VAL A 85 -1.84 -9.76 -0.74
N PRO A 86 -2.86 -9.63 0.12
CA PRO A 86 -3.37 -8.35 0.61
C PRO A 86 -2.55 -7.77 1.79
N VAL A 87 -1.21 -7.88 1.76
CA VAL A 87 -0.32 -7.40 2.85
C VAL A 87 -0.53 -5.92 3.12
N TYR A 88 -0.58 -5.09 2.08
CA TYR A 88 -0.79 -3.65 2.24
C TYR A 88 -2.14 -3.33 2.88
N ALA A 89 -3.21 -3.91 2.35
CA ALA A 89 -4.56 -3.70 2.86
C ALA A 89 -4.66 -4.14 4.33
N THR A 90 -4.17 -5.35 4.63
CA THR A 90 -4.34 -5.94 5.95
C THR A 90 -3.43 -5.33 7.00
N LEU A 91 -2.14 -5.19 6.71
CA LEU A 91 -1.18 -4.75 7.74
C LEU A 91 -1.13 -3.23 7.86
N VAL A 92 -1.13 -2.47 6.74
CA VAL A 92 -1.02 -1.00 6.81
C VAL A 92 -2.38 -0.35 7.06
N LEU A 93 -3.41 -0.74 6.29
CA LEU A 93 -4.69 -0.05 6.36
C LEU A 93 -5.58 -0.57 7.49
N GLY A 94 -5.48 -1.86 7.83
CA GLY A 94 -6.33 -2.50 8.83
C GLY A 94 -5.68 -2.68 10.19
N ALA A 95 -4.60 -3.43 10.28
CA ALA A 95 -4.01 -3.87 11.54
C ALA A 95 -3.23 -2.77 12.28
N ASP A 96 -2.40 -1.98 11.57
CA ASP A 96 -1.60 -0.92 12.21
C ASP A 96 -2.46 0.13 12.96
N PRO A 97 -3.57 0.66 12.40
CA PRO A 97 -4.44 1.56 13.17
C PRO A 97 -5.03 0.92 14.43
N ILE A 98 -5.42 -0.36 14.37
CA ILE A 98 -5.95 -1.09 15.53
C ILE A 98 -4.85 -1.31 16.58
N ALA A 99 -3.66 -1.71 16.15
CA ALA A 99 -2.53 -1.93 17.05
C ALA A 99 -2.12 -0.66 17.82
N ARG A 100 -2.25 0.50 17.18
CA ARG A 100 -1.80 1.79 17.75
C ARG A 100 -2.88 2.53 18.53
N HIS A 101 -4.12 2.44 18.11
CA HIS A 101 -5.23 3.27 18.63
C HIS A 101 -6.37 2.44 19.22
N GLY A 102 -6.40 1.14 18.96
CA GLY A 102 -7.38 0.24 19.55
C GLY A 102 -7.15 0.03 21.04
N ASN A 103 -8.24 -0.11 21.78
CA ASN A 103 -8.15 -0.54 23.17
C ASN A 103 -7.74 -2.03 23.24
N PRO A 104 -7.33 -2.55 24.43
CA PRO A 104 -6.89 -3.94 24.56
C PRO A 104 -7.91 -4.98 24.07
N GLU A 105 -9.21 -4.72 24.24
CA GLU A 105 -10.26 -5.64 23.76
C GLU A 105 -10.34 -5.65 22.23
N GLN A 106 -10.23 -4.51 21.57
CA GLN A 106 -10.18 -4.40 20.12
C GLN A 106 -8.92 -5.07 19.56
N GLN A 107 -7.75 -4.83 20.15
CA GLN A 107 -6.51 -5.46 19.75
C GLN A 107 -6.61 -6.99 19.84
N GLN A 108 -7.10 -7.53 20.98
CA GLN A 108 -7.24 -8.97 21.18
C GLN A 108 -8.31 -9.62 20.28
N ARG A 109 -9.33 -8.87 19.88
CA ARG A 109 -10.39 -9.36 19.00
C ARG A 109 -9.97 -9.46 17.54
N PHE A 110 -9.13 -8.53 17.07
CA PHE A 110 -8.81 -8.42 15.64
C PHE A 110 -7.42 -8.94 15.27
N LEU A 111 -6.40 -8.61 16.05
CA LEU A 111 -5.01 -8.78 15.61
C LEU A 111 -4.49 -10.22 15.63
N PRO A 112 -4.84 -11.10 16.60
CA PRO A 112 -4.42 -12.51 16.54
C PRO A 112 -4.84 -13.21 15.27
N GLY A 113 -6.06 -12.95 14.77
CA GLY A 113 -6.55 -13.51 13.51
C GLY A 113 -5.80 -12.96 12.27
N VAL A 114 -5.23 -11.75 12.35
CA VAL A 114 -4.33 -11.24 11.31
C VAL A 114 -2.99 -11.97 11.35
N VAL A 115 -2.40 -12.14 12.52
CA VAL A 115 -1.12 -12.86 12.70
C VAL A 115 -1.23 -14.29 12.18
N SER A 116 -2.33 -14.99 12.49
CA SER A 116 -2.57 -16.37 12.02
C SER A 116 -2.98 -16.46 10.53
N GLY A 117 -3.22 -15.32 9.86
CA GLY A 117 -3.71 -15.30 8.48
C GLY A 117 -5.19 -15.67 8.31
N GLU A 118 -5.94 -15.84 9.40
CA GLU A 118 -7.36 -16.15 9.37
C GLU A 118 -8.25 -14.94 9.09
N ARG A 119 -7.69 -13.71 9.25
CA ARG A 119 -8.44 -12.47 9.10
C ARG A 119 -7.75 -11.51 8.15
N ILE A 120 -8.52 -10.98 7.22
CA ILE A 120 -8.11 -9.93 6.29
C ILE A 120 -8.83 -8.63 6.66
N LEU A 121 -8.06 -7.56 6.83
CA LEU A 121 -8.56 -6.24 7.16
C LEU A 121 -8.25 -5.25 6.04
N THR A 122 -8.99 -4.15 5.97
CA THR A 122 -8.69 -3.04 5.06
C THR A 122 -9.27 -1.73 5.56
N ALA A 123 -9.03 -0.61 4.83
CA ALA A 123 -9.71 0.66 5.08
C ALA A 123 -10.17 1.33 3.79
N GLY A 124 -11.33 1.96 3.83
CA GLY A 124 -11.88 2.80 2.77
C GLY A 124 -11.51 4.27 2.97
N LEU A 125 -10.39 4.72 2.38
CA LEU A 125 -9.90 6.09 2.56
C LEU A 125 -10.42 7.05 1.49
N ALA A 126 -10.62 6.60 0.26
CA ALA A 126 -11.10 7.42 -0.84
C ALA A 126 -12.63 7.41 -0.92
N GLU A 127 -13.21 8.53 -1.33
CA GLU A 127 -14.64 8.70 -1.60
C GLU A 127 -14.83 9.35 -2.98
N PRO A 128 -16.03 9.29 -3.58
CA PRO A 128 -16.31 9.93 -4.86
C PRO A 128 -15.82 11.37 -4.92
N GLY A 129 -14.84 11.64 -5.80
CA GLY A 129 -14.22 12.96 -5.96
C GLY A 129 -13.30 13.42 -4.81
N ARG A 130 -12.97 12.54 -3.85
CA ARG A 130 -12.17 12.85 -2.65
C ARG A 130 -11.15 11.75 -2.37
N SER A 131 -9.96 11.89 -2.93
CA SER A 131 -8.88 10.89 -2.76
C SER A 131 -7.97 11.11 -1.54
N ASP A 132 -8.03 12.29 -0.90
CA ASP A 132 -7.26 12.64 0.29
C ASP A 132 -8.20 12.97 1.46
N PRO A 133 -8.42 12.03 2.40
CA PRO A 133 -9.31 12.22 3.55
C PRO A 133 -8.78 13.24 4.56
N THR A 134 -7.50 13.64 4.44
CA THR A 134 -6.83 14.59 5.34
C THR A 134 -6.88 16.03 4.82
N HIS A 135 -7.48 16.26 3.65
CA HIS A 135 -7.60 17.60 3.11
C HIS A 135 -8.52 18.46 3.99
N PRO A 136 -8.10 19.64 4.47
CA PRO A 136 -8.89 20.46 5.39
C PRO A 136 -10.29 20.81 4.89
N SER A 137 -10.47 20.87 3.55
CA SER A 137 -11.76 21.15 2.91
C SER A 137 -12.54 19.88 2.54
N CYS A 138 -12.04 18.68 2.85
CA CYS A 138 -12.57 17.40 2.39
C CYS A 138 -12.72 16.41 3.56
N ARG A 139 -13.49 16.76 4.58
CA ARG A 139 -13.93 15.77 5.57
C ARG A 139 -14.67 14.62 4.86
N PRO A 140 -14.65 13.40 5.39
CA PRO A 140 -15.39 12.29 4.81
C PRO A 140 -16.86 12.69 4.57
N ALA A 141 -17.35 12.38 3.36
CA ALA A 141 -18.79 12.57 3.02
C ALA A 141 -19.66 11.45 3.61
N THR A 142 -19.04 10.31 3.91
CA THR A 142 -19.70 9.25 4.68
C THR A 142 -20.11 9.79 6.03
N LEU A 143 -21.39 9.61 6.39
CA LEU A 143 -21.99 10.12 7.62
C LEU A 143 -22.16 9.00 8.64
N ALA A 144 -21.89 9.33 9.90
CA ALA A 144 -22.18 8.48 11.05
C ALA A 144 -23.21 9.14 11.94
N ARG A 145 -24.34 8.49 12.13
CA ARG A 145 -25.43 8.96 13.02
C ARG A 145 -25.58 8.03 14.21
N ARG A 146 -25.93 8.58 15.36
CA ARG A 146 -26.27 7.76 16.53
C ARG A 146 -27.51 6.92 16.25
N ASP A 147 -27.44 5.62 16.57
CA ASP A 147 -28.55 4.68 16.49
C ASP A 147 -28.59 3.81 17.75
N GLY A 148 -29.36 4.24 18.75
CA GLY A 148 -29.40 3.60 20.08
C GLY A 148 -27.99 3.57 20.72
N PRO A 149 -27.46 2.37 21.08
CA PRO A 149 -26.13 2.24 21.70
C PRO A 149 -24.98 2.23 20.69
N GLY A 150 -25.28 2.33 19.38
CA GLY A 150 -24.30 2.24 18.30
C GLY A 150 -24.40 3.39 17.31
N TRP A 151 -24.04 3.09 16.08
CA TRP A 151 -23.95 4.03 14.97
C TRP A 151 -24.53 3.42 13.69
N ARG A 152 -25.04 4.29 12.84
CA ARG A 152 -25.49 4.00 11.49
C ARG A 152 -24.64 4.78 10.49
N LEU A 153 -24.07 4.09 9.51
CA LEU A 153 -23.22 4.68 8.49
C LEU A 153 -23.95 4.74 7.15
N ASP A 154 -23.87 5.92 6.51
CA ASP A 154 -24.41 6.16 5.18
C ASP A 154 -23.35 6.82 4.29
N GLY A 155 -23.10 6.28 3.09
CA GLY A 155 -22.13 6.85 2.14
C GLY A 155 -21.52 5.83 1.21
N ALA A 156 -20.35 6.19 0.64
CA ALA A 156 -19.60 5.29 -0.24
C ALA A 156 -18.10 5.49 -0.08
N LYS A 157 -17.35 4.41 -0.26
CA LYS A 157 -15.89 4.39 -0.37
C LYS A 157 -15.51 3.79 -1.72
N GLU A 158 -14.54 4.40 -2.40
CA GLU A 158 -14.10 3.97 -3.72
C GLU A 158 -12.75 3.29 -3.66
N LEU A 159 -12.51 2.33 -4.57
CA LEU A 159 -11.24 1.68 -4.78
C LEU A 159 -10.62 1.12 -3.50
N VAL A 160 -11.44 0.56 -2.63
CA VAL A 160 -10.98 -0.01 -1.34
C VAL A 160 -10.14 -1.25 -1.63
N PRO A 161 -8.84 -1.28 -1.24
CA PRO A 161 -7.98 -2.43 -1.49
C PRO A 161 -8.47 -3.66 -0.73
N ALA A 162 -8.44 -4.82 -1.37
CA ALA A 162 -8.88 -6.10 -0.81
C ALA A 162 -10.32 -6.13 -0.24
N ALA A 163 -11.20 -5.18 -0.61
CA ALA A 163 -12.57 -5.11 -0.08
C ALA A 163 -13.36 -6.41 -0.28
N GLN A 164 -13.08 -7.15 -1.36
CA GLN A 164 -13.73 -8.43 -1.67
C GLN A 164 -13.27 -9.58 -0.78
N LEU A 165 -12.14 -9.42 -0.09
CA LEU A 165 -11.52 -10.42 0.77
C LEU A 165 -11.64 -10.09 2.25
N ALA A 166 -11.93 -8.83 2.56
CA ALA A 166 -11.85 -8.33 3.93
C ALA A 166 -13.01 -8.82 4.81
N ASP A 167 -12.68 -9.23 6.02
CA ASP A 167 -13.65 -9.51 7.09
C ASP A 167 -14.14 -8.20 7.74
N THR A 168 -13.26 -7.21 7.80
CA THR A 168 -13.54 -5.91 8.44
C THR A 168 -12.95 -4.78 7.63
N ILE A 169 -13.73 -3.73 7.42
CA ILE A 169 -13.34 -2.53 6.69
C ILE A 169 -13.35 -1.34 7.66
N LEU A 170 -12.23 -0.67 7.79
CA LEU A 170 -12.13 0.56 8.56
C LEU A 170 -12.71 1.72 7.75
N ILE A 171 -13.74 2.36 8.28
CA ILE A 171 -14.52 3.40 7.61
C ILE A 171 -14.36 4.74 8.34
N PRO A 172 -13.62 5.70 7.79
CA PRO A 172 -13.68 7.09 8.24
C PRO A 172 -15.06 7.68 7.92
N ALA A 173 -15.72 8.29 8.92
CA ALA A 173 -17.00 8.94 8.74
C ALA A 173 -17.09 10.21 9.56
N THR A 174 -17.92 11.17 9.11
CA THR A 174 -18.21 12.42 9.82
C THR A 174 -19.48 12.22 10.64
N THR A 175 -19.40 12.54 11.92
CA THR A 175 -20.54 12.46 12.85
C THR A 175 -21.49 13.68 12.73
N GLU A 176 -22.65 13.64 13.35
CA GLU A 176 -23.65 14.73 13.29
C GLU A 176 -23.16 16.05 13.91
N ASP A 177 -22.25 15.98 14.87
CA ASP A 177 -21.57 17.13 15.49
C ASP A 177 -20.35 17.61 14.68
N GLY A 178 -20.08 16.98 13.53
CA GLY A 178 -19.02 17.37 12.59
C GLY A 178 -17.64 16.82 12.95
N GLU A 179 -17.52 15.94 13.93
CA GLU A 179 -16.27 15.25 14.23
C GLU A 179 -16.01 14.13 13.21
N VAL A 180 -14.76 13.72 13.04
CA VAL A 180 -14.40 12.58 12.18
C VAL A 180 -13.97 11.42 13.06
N GLU A 181 -14.54 10.26 12.83
CA GLU A 181 -14.26 9.05 13.58
C GLU A 181 -13.95 7.88 12.63
N LEU A 182 -13.27 6.85 13.13
CA LEU A 182 -12.95 5.64 12.38
C LEU A 182 -13.73 4.46 12.97
N PHE A 183 -14.47 3.75 12.12
CA PHE A 183 -15.34 2.63 12.51
C PHE A 183 -14.84 1.31 11.95
N LEU A 184 -14.82 0.26 12.77
CA LEU A 184 -14.49 -1.12 12.40
C LEU A 184 -15.78 -1.81 11.94
N LEU A 185 -16.06 -1.78 10.65
CA LEU A 185 -17.29 -2.30 10.07
C LEU A 185 -17.06 -3.73 9.55
N ALA A 186 -17.88 -4.69 10.00
CA ALA A 186 -17.89 -6.03 9.40
C ALA A 186 -18.33 -5.94 7.94
N ALA A 187 -17.59 -6.58 7.03
CA ALA A 187 -17.85 -6.48 5.60
C ALA A 187 -19.17 -7.14 5.18
N ASP A 188 -19.68 -8.07 5.98
CA ASP A 188 -20.96 -8.76 5.81
C ASP A 188 -22.12 -8.13 6.61
N ALA A 189 -21.91 -6.97 7.23
CA ALA A 189 -22.95 -6.28 8.00
C ALA A 189 -24.13 -5.87 7.11
N ALA A 190 -25.32 -5.89 7.67
CA ALA A 190 -26.52 -5.39 6.95
C ALA A 190 -26.32 -3.93 6.53
N GLY A 191 -26.66 -3.61 5.28
CA GLY A 191 -26.47 -2.28 4.69
C GLY A 191 -25.09 -2.05 4.10
N VAL A 192 -24.23 -3.07 4.04
CA VAL A 192 -22.93 -3.04 3.33
C VAL A 192 -23.06 -3.77 2.00
N GLU A 193 -22.66 -3.10 0.92
CA GLU A 193 -22.53 -3.72 -0.41
C GLU A 193 -21.11 -3.45 -0.94
N VAL A 194 -20.38 -4.52 -1.28
CA VAL A 194 -19.08 -4.44 -1.92
C VAL A 194 -19.22 -4.77 -3.39
N ARG A 195 -18.90 -3.83 -4.27
CA ARG A 195 -18.89 -4.01 -5.72
C ARG A 195 -17.48 -4.14 -6.23
N PRO A 196 -17.11 -5.27 -6.87
CA PRO A 196 -15.78 -5.47 -7.43
C PRO A 196 -15.39 -4.39 -8.45
N VAL A 197 -14.17 -3.88 -8.37
CA VAL A 197 -13.60 -2.93 -9.33
C VAL A 197 -12.29 -3.49 -9.89
N LYS A 198 -12.14 -3.43 -11.21
CA LYS A 198 -10.90 -3.83 -11.91
C LYS A 198 -9.93 -2.65 -11.96
N THR A 199 -8.79 -2.81 -11.32
CA THR A 199 -7.68 -1.86 -11.33
C THR A 199 -6.57 -2.29 -12.28
N THR A 200 -5.64 -1.39 -12.63
CA THR A 200 -4.55 -1.71 -13.55
C THR A 200 -3.62 -2.79 -13.00
N ASN A 201 -3.34 -2.82 -11.70
CA ASN A 201 -2.53 -3.86 -11.05
C ASN A 201 -3.26 -5.19 -10.86
N ARG A 202 -4.57 -5.24 -11.16
CA ARG A 202 -5.46 -6.42 -11.01
C ARG A 202 -5.56 -6.97 -9.59
N GLU A 203 -5.09 -6.26 -8.58
CA GLU A 203 -5.36 -6.65 -7.19
C GLU A 203 -6.85 -6.50 -6.88
N PRO A 204 -7.40 -7.32 -5.96
CA PRO A 204 -8.79 -7.19 -5.54
C PRO A 204 -9.06 -5.79 -4.98
N HIS A 205 -9.96 -5.05 -5.62
CA HIS A 205 -10.46 -3.77 -5.15
C HIS A 205 -11.98 -3.75 -5.26
N GLY A 206 -12.63 -2.98 -4.42
CA GLY A 206 -14.09 -2.80 -4.49
C GLY A 206 -14.52 -1.41 -4.09
N ASP A 207 -15.65 -0.97 -4.63
CA ASP A 207 -16.39 0.15 -4.10
C ASP A 207 -17.32 -0.36 -3.01
N VAL A 208 -17.34 0.32 -1.86
CA VAL A 208 -18.13 -0.06 -0.69
C VAL A 208 -19.26 0.95 -0.52
N PHE A 209 -20.48 0.49 -0.62
CA PHE A 209 -21.69 1.30 -0.44
C PHE A 209 -22.29 1.00 0.94
N LEU A 210 -22.66 2.05 1.65
CA LEU A 210 -23.21 2.00 3.00
C LEU A 210 -24.63 2.62 2.97
N ASP A 211 -25.62 1.80 3.24
CA ASP A 211 -27.03 2.20 3.33
C ASP A 211 -27.56 1.78 4.72
N GLY A 212 -27.38 2.67 5.67
CA GLY A 212 -27.73 2.41 7.07
C GLY A 212 -26.92 1.28 7.72
N ALA A 213 -25.67 1.08 7.32
CA ALA A 213 -24.82 0.05 7.89
C ALA A 213 -24.58 0.27 9.39
N THR A 214 -24.85 -0.74 10.22
CA THR A 214 -24.83 -0.60 11.68
C THR A 214 -23.48 -0.98 12.26
N VAL A 215 -22.97 -0.19 13.21
CA VAL A 215 -21.71 -0.41 13.92
C VAL A 215 -21.93 -0.21 15.42
N SER A 216 -21.38 -1.09 16.24
CA SER A 216 -21.39 -0.95 17.69
C SER A 216 -20.47 0.20 18.15
N GLU A 217 -20.77 0.84 19.28
CA GLU A 217 -19.84 1.78 19.93
C GLU A 217 -18.49 1.14 20.25
N GLN A 218 -18.46 -0.15 20.55
CA GLN A 218 -17.23 -0.91 20.81
C GLN A 218 -16.34 -1.06 19.55
N ASP A 219 -16.88 -0.79 18.37
CA ASP A 219 -16.19 -0.87 17.08
C ASP A 219 -15.77 0.50 16.55
N ARG A 220 -15.87 1.54 17.38
CA ARG A 220 -15.30 2.85 17.10
C ARG A 220 -13.87 2.95 17.61
N LEU A 221 -12.95 3.36 16.75
CA LEU A 221 -11.57 3.71 17.11
C LEU A 221 -11.50 5.21 17.43
N PRO A 222 -11.16 5.57 18.66
CA PRO A 222 -11.03 6.98 19.04
C PRO A 222 -9.75 7.58 18.44
N GLY A 223 -9.77 8.88 18.14
CA GLY A 223 -8.58 9.60 17.66
C GLY A 223 -8.86 10.69 16.62
N GLY A 224 -10.06 10.72 16.07
CA GLY A 224 -10.50 11.80 15.21
C GLY A 224 -9.64 11.98 13.96
N LEU A 225 -9.52 13.23 13.51
CA LEU A 225 -8.71 13.59 12.32
C LEU A 225 -7.23 13.20 12.47
N GLY A 226 -6.66 13.26 13.68
CA GLY A 226 -5.25 12.89 13.89
C GLY A 226 -4.98 11.41 13.61
N LEU A 227 -5.91 10.52 13.95
CA LEU A 227 -5.84 9.11 13.58
C LEU A 227 -5.93 8.92 12.07
N ILE A 228 -6.86 9.61 11.41
CA ILE A 228 -7.01 9.52 9.95
C ILE A 228 -5.75 10.03 9.23
N GLU A 229 -5.15 11.12 9.71
CA GLU A 229 -3.90 11.65 9.17
C GLU A 229 -2.73 10.66 9.36
N SER A 230 -2.63 10.05 10.55
CA SER A 230 -1.64 9.00 10.82
C SER A 230 -1.81 7.80 9.89
N LEU A 231 -3.04 7.29 9.74
CA LEU A 231 -3.37 6.19 8.84
C LEU A 231 -3.04 6.55 7.38
N HIS A 232 -3.45 7.72 6.90
CA HIS A 232 -3.17 8.17 5.53
C HIS A 232 -1.67 8.33 5.27
N THR A 233 -0.91 8.87 6.23
CA THR A 233 0.54 9.02 6.15
C THR A 233 1.22 7.66 6.00
N ARG A 234 0.82 6.66 6.79
CA ARG A 234 1.33 5.29 6.71
C ARG A 234 0.92 4.61 5.41
N ALA A 235 -0.30 4.85 4.96
CA ALA A 235 -0.79 4.37 3.67
C ALA A 235 0.06 4.89 2.50
N LEU A 236 0.41 6.19 2.49
CA LEU A 236 1.31 6.77 1.49
C LEU A 236 2.68 6.09 1.48
N VAL A 237 3.31 5.92 2.66
CA VAL A 237 4.65 5.33 2.75
C VAL A 237 4.64 3.84 2.43
N GLY A 238 3.57 3.11 2.78
CA GLY A 238 3.38 1.72 2.38
C GLY A 238 3.32 1.56 0.86
N LEU A 239 2.58 2.44 0.15
CA LEU A 239 2.56 2.47 -1.32
C LEU A 239 3.94 2.83 -1.91
N CYS A 240 4.70 3.73 -1.26
CA CYS A 240 6.06 4.06 -1.69
C CYS A 240 7.00 2.85 -1.60
N ALA A 241 6.89 2.04 -0.54
CA ALA A 241 7.68 0.83 -0.38
C ALA A 241 7.35 -0.21 -1.47
N ILE A 242 6.07 -0.44 -1.77
CA ILE A 242 5.65 -1.30 -2.88
C ILE A 242 6.20 -0.77 -4.21
N GLN A 243 6.06 0.53 -4.48
CA GLN A 243 6.54 1.14 -5.71
C GLN A 243 8.06 1.05 -5.87
N LEU A 244 8.80 1.15 -4.78
CA LEU A 244 10.25 0.94 -4.78
C LEU A 244 10.60 -0.48 -5.26
N GLY A 245 9.95 -1.50 -4.73
CA GLY A 245 10.14 -2.89 -5.16
C GLY A 245 9.80 -3.11 -6.63
N VAL A 246 8.66 -2.57 -7.07
CA VAL A 246 8.21 -2.61 -8.48
C VAL A 246 9.24 -1.97 -9.41
N ALA A 247 9.70 -0.76 -9.09
CA ALA A 247 10.62 0.00 -9.91
C ALA A 247 12.01 -0.66 -9.96
N GLU A 248 12.52 -1.12 -8.83
CA GLU A 248 13.81 -1.79 -8.77
C GLU A 248 13.80 -3.09 -9.60
N ARG A 249 12.74 -3.90 -9.51
CA ARG A 249 12.63 -5.12 -10.31
C ARG A 249 12.52 -4.82 -11.80
N ALA A 250 11.72 -3.84 -12.19
CA ALA A 250 11.61 -3.41 -13.59
C ALA A 250 12.97 -2.93 -14.15
N LEU A 251 13.73 -2.16 -13.38
CA LEU A 251 15.07 -1.71 -13.76
C LEU A 251 16.05 -2.88 -13.91
N ARG A 252 16.04 -3.85 -12.98
CA ARG A 252 16.90 -5.05 -13.08
C ARG A 252 16.55 -5.91 -14.29
N MET A 253 15.27 -6.08 -14.59
CA MET A 253 14.83 -6.78 -15.80
C MET A 253 15.32 -6.04 -17.06
N ALA A 254 15.24 -4.72 -17.09
CA ALA A 254 15.73 -3.91 -18.22
C ALA A 254 17.25 -4.03 -18.40
N ALA A 255 18.01 -3.99 -17.31
CA ALA A 255 19.46 -4.19 -17.34
C ALA A 255 19.85 -5.58 -17.85
N ALA A 256 19.19 -6.64 -17.34
CA ALA A 256 19.41 -8.01 -17.77
C ALA A 256 19.08 -8.21 -19.27
N TYR A 257 17.92 -7.71 -19.69
CA TYR A 257 17.49 -7.80 -21.10
C TYR A 257 18.47 -7.09 -22.04
N THR A 258 18.85 -5.85 -21.75
CA THR A 258 19.72 -5.04 -22.62
C THR A 258 21.14 -5.56 -22.69
N SER A 259 21.62 -6.28 -21.66
CA SER A 259 22.94 -6.91 -21.66
C SER A 259 23.01 -8.16 -22.55
N GLN A 260 21.87 -8.81 -22.82
CA GLN A 260 21.79 -10.04 -23.60
C GLN A 260 21.23 -9.83 -25.02
N ARG A 261 20.30 -8.89 -25.18
CA ARG A 261 19.67 -8.62 -26.49
C ARG A 261 20.64 -7.96 -27.44
N GLU A 262 20.89 -8.60 -28.56
CA GLU A 262 21.76 -8.06 -29.60
C GLU A 262 20.98 -7.44 -30.75
N GLN A 263 21.43 -6.29 -31.20
CA GLN A 263 21.05 -5.62 -32.45
C GLN A 263 22.28 -4.86 -33.01
N PHE A 264 22.37 -4.74 -34.32
CA PHE A 264 23.51 -4.09 -34.99
C PHE A 264 24.86 -4.71 -34.61
N GLY A 265 24.88 -6.05 -34.36
CA GLY A 265 26.08 -6.83 -34.10
C GLY A 265 26.66 -6.71 -32.66
N ARG A 266 25.89 -6.16 -31.69
CA ARG A 266 26.32 -6.07 -30.29
C ARG A 266 25.12 -5.97 -29.33
N PRO A 267 25.31 -6.23 -28.02
CA PRO A 267 24.28 -6.02 -27.01
C PRO A 267 23.74 -4.59 -27.03
N ILE A 268 22.42 -4.43 -26.96
CA ILE A 268 21.79 -3.09 -27.01
C ILE A 268 22.18 -2.21 -25.81
N GLY A 269 22.53 -2.80 -24.66
CA GLY A 269 23.06 -2.10 -23.49
C GLY A 269 24.43 -1.42 -23.73
N SER A 270 25.13 -1.73 -24.84
CA SER A 270 26.36 -1.05 -25.23
C SER A 270 26.14 0.29 -25.94
N PHE A 271 24.88 0.63 -26.30
CA PHE A 271 24.57 1.90 -26.91
C PHE A 271 24.39 3.00 -25.85
N GLN A 272 25.03 4.14 -26.07
CA GLN A 272 25.07 5.25 -25.13
C GLN A 272 23.68 5.75 -24.73
N ALA A 273 22.71 5.80 -25.66
CA ALA A 273 21.34 6.20 -25.37
C ALA A 273 20.63 5.24 -24.40
N VAL A 274 20.92 3.93 -24.48
CA VAL A 274 20.37 2.92 -23.54
C VAL A 274 21.05 3.06 -22.18
N GLN A 275 22.38 3.22 -22.16
CA GLN A 275 23.16 3.40 -20.92
C GLN A 275 22.69 4.61 -20.12
N GLN A 276 22.55 5.77 -20.79
CA GLN A 276 22.07 7.00 -20.14
C GLN A 276 20.65 6.84 -19.58
N ARG A 277 19.75 6.26 -20.35
CA ARG A 277 18.37 5.99 -19.91
C ARG A 277 18.30 5.09 -18.68
N LEU A 278 19.11 4.02 -18.64
CA LEU A 278 19.14 3.15 -17.45
C LEU A 278 19.84 3.79 -16.26
N ALA A 279 20.83 4.65 -16.50
CA ALA A 279 21.47 5.43 -15.45
C ALA A 279 20.49 6.45 -14.82
N ASP A 280 19.69 7.15 -15.63
CA ASP A 280 18.63 8.03 -15.14
C ASP A 280 17.59 7.25 -14.31
N ALA A 281 17.17 6.07 -14.80
CA ALA A 281 16.25 5.19 -14.08
C ALA A 281 16.84 4.68 -12.77
N PHE A 282 18.15 4.41 -12.71
CA PHE A 282 18.84 4.05 -11.48
C PHE A 282 18.83 5.20 -10.46
N ILE A 283 19.13 6.42 -10.90
CA ILE A 283 19.07 7.62 -10.03
C ILE A 283 17.64 7.81 -9.50
N ASP A 284 16.64 7.62 -10.32
CA ASP A 284 15.23 7.67 -9.92
C ASP A 284 14.88 6.63 -8.84
N VAL A 285 15.37 5.39 -8.98
CA VAL A 285 15.18 4.33 -7.95
C VAL A 285 15.86 4.72 -6.64
N GLU A 286 17.08 5.27 -6.69
CA GLU A 286 17.77 5.72 -5.48
C GLU A 286 17.06 6.90 -4.81
N ALA A 287 16.51 7.85 -5.55
CA ALA A 287 15.71 8.94 -4.99
C ALA A 287 14.45 8.40 -4.27
N MET A 288 13.75 7.43 -4.89
CA MET A 288 12.62 6.76 -4.24
C MET A 288 13.06 6.00 -2.98
N ARG A 289 14.19 5.28 -3.04
CA ARG A 289 14.72 4.50 -1.93
C ARG A 289 14.95 5.37 -0.70
N TRP A 290 15.73 6.43 -0.85
CA TRP A 290 16.10 7.29 0.27
C TRP A 290 14.91 8.03 0.86
N THR A 291 14.01 8.54 0.03
CA THR A 291 12.82 9.25 0.52
C THR A 291 11.83 8.31 1.21
N THR A 292 11.65 7.09 0.69
CA THR A 292 10.76 6.07 1.29
C THR A 292 11.30 5.62 2.66
N TRP A 293 12.58 5.23 2.76
CA TRP A 293 13.14 4.77 4.02
C TRP A 293 13.26 5.87 5.06
N HIS A 294 13.53 7.11 4.64
CA HIS A 294 13.49 8.24 5.54
C HIS A 294 12.09 8.48 6.13
N ALA A 295 11.06 8.46 5.30
CA ALA A 295 9.68 8.59 5.77
C ALA A 295 9.26 7.42 6.67
N ALA A 296 9.61 6.18 6.32
CA ALA A 296 9.35 5.00 7.16
C ALA A 296 10.05 5.09 8.52
N TRP A 297 11.30 5.56 8.54
CA TRP A 297 12.06 5.78 9.77
C TRP A 297 11.42 6.84 10.68
N LEU A 298 10.96 7.96 10.11
CA LEU A 298 10.26 8.99 10.88
C LEU A 298 8.99 8.45 11.54
N ILE A 299 8.24 7.65 10.82
CA ILE A 299 7.03 6.97 11.32
C ILE A 299 7.39 6.00 12.45
N ALA A 300 8.38 5.15 12.25
CA ALA A 300 8.77 4.13 13.23
C ALA A 300 9.30 4.73 14.55
N HIS A 301 9.94 5.91 14.47
CA HIS A 301 10.51 6.60 15.64
C HIS A 301 9.60 7.69 16.21
N GLU A 302 8.32 7.68 15.83
CA GLU A 302 7.29 8.62 16.34
C GLU A 302 7.77 10.09 16.33
N ARG A 303 8.45 10.49 15.24
CA ARG A 303 8.90 11.88 15.08
C ARG A 303 7.70 12.81 14.90
N PRO A 304 7.85 14.14 15.13
CA PRO A 304 6.73 15.06 15.05
C PRO A 304 5.84 14.79 13.83
N ALA A 305 4.53 14.72 14.04
CA ALA A 305 3.56 14.28 13.03
C ALA A 305 3.62 15.11 11.74
N ASP A 306 3.78 16.42 11.87
CA ASP A 306 3.94 17.36 10.76
C ASP A 306 5.13 16.99 9.85
N ARG A 307 6.26 16.62 10.46
CA ARG A 307 7.44 16.16 9.73
C ARG A 307 7.21 14.83 9.02
N ALA A 308 6.57 13.87 9.68
CA ALA A 308 6.25 12.58 9.07
C ALA A 308 5.27 12.75 7.90
N VAL A 309 4.24 13.58 8.04
CA VAL A 309 3.27 13.92 6.98
C VAL A 309 3.98 14.56 5.78
N ARG A 310 4.84 15.56 6.01
CA ARG A 310 5.61 16.22 4.96
C ARG A 310 6.46 15.22 4.18
N ASP A 311 7.27 14.43 4.88
CA ASP A 311 8.26 13.57 4.25
C ASP A 311 7.60 12.33 3.59
N ALA A 312 6.44 11.88 4.08
CA ALA A 312 5.59 10.92 3.39
C ALA A 312 5.08 11.44 2.04
N ARG A 313 4.69 12.73 1.96
CA ARG A 313 4.27 13.35 0.71
C ARG A 313 5.44 13.54 -0.27
N ILE A 314 6.64 13.86 0.24
CA ILE A 314 7.87 13.91 -0.58
C ILE A 314 8.18 12.51 -1.14
N ALA A 315 8.13 11.48 -0.31
CA ALA A 315 8.33 10.10 -0.75
C ALA A 315 7.30 9.69 -1.80
N LYS A 316 6.01 10.02 -1.58
CA LYS A 316 4.94 9.70 -2.54
C LYS A 316 5.08 10.47 -3.86
N PHE A 317 5.55 11.72 -3.83
CA PHE A 317 5.89 12.45 -5.05
C PHE A 317 6.94 11.70 -5.86
N TRP A 318 8.06 11.28 -5.24
CA TRP A 318 9.11 10.54 -5.91
C TRP A 318 8.64 9.16 -6.37
N ALA A 319 7.87 8.44 -5.55
CA ALA A 319 7.31 7.15 -5.92
C ALA A 319 6.39 7.24 -7.15
N ALA A 320 5.59 8.31 -7.26
CA ALA A 320 4.71 8.51 -8.40
C ALA A 320 5.49 8.95 -9.65
N GLU A 321 6.30 9.99 -9.55
CA GLU A 321 7.00 10.62 -10.69
C GLU A 321 8.14 9.75 -11.22
N ALA A 322 9.05 9.35 -10.35
CA ALA A 322 10.18 8.50 -10.71
C ALA A 322 9.76 7.08 -11.06
N GLY A 323 8.80 6.51 -10.32
CA GLY A 323 8.26 5.17 -10.62
C GLY A 323 7.66 5.08 -12.03
N ALA A 324 6.91 6.11 -12.45
CA ALA A 324 6.39 6.18 -13.82
C ALA A 324 7.51 6.26 -14.87
N ARG A 325 8.57 7.07 -14.63
CA ARG A 325 9.73 7.17 -15.54
C ARG A 325 10.51 5.87 -15.64
N VAL A 326 10.76 5.19 -14.51
CA VAL A 326 11.45 3.90 -14.47
C VAL A 326 10.67 2.85 -15.25
N ALA A 327 9.37 2.71 -15.00
CA ALA A 327 8.51 1.77 -15.71
C ALA A 327 8.48 2.03 -17.23
N ALA A 328 8.34 3.30 -17.63
CA ALA A 328 8.36 3.71 -19.04
C ALA A 328 9.75 3.44 -19.67
N SER A 329 10.85 3.67 -18.95
CA SER A 329 12.20 3.41 -19.43
C SER A 329 12.46 1.92 -19.61
N ALA A 330 12.04 1.08 -18.65
CA ALA A 330 12.12 -0.37 -18.73
C ALA A 330 11.34 -0.89 -19.95
N GLN A 331 10.10 -0.45 -20.12
CA GLN A 331 9.27 -0.85 -21.25
C GLN A 331 9.86 -0.42 -22.61
N HIS A 332 10.38 0.82 -22.67
CA HIS A 332 10.99 1.35 -23.90
C HIS A 332 12.18 0.52 -24.36
N VAL A 333 13.10 0.15 -23.46
CA VAL A 333 14.30 -0.62 -23.86
C VAL A 333 13.99 -2.07 -24.22
N HIS A 334 12.88 -2.63 -23.76
CA HIS A 334 12.39 -3.94 -24.20
C HIS A 334 11.72 -3.90 -25.57
N GLY A 335 11.20 -2.74 -26.00
CA GLY A 335 10.42 -2.62 -27.23
C GLY A 335 9.10 -3.43 -27.17
N GLY A 336 8.74 -4.09 -28.25
CA GLY A 336 7.45 -4.81 -28.35
C GLY A 336 7.24 -5.90 -27.30
N ILE A 337 8.30 -6.59 -26.87
CA ILE A 337 8.18 -7.62 -25.81
C ILE A 337 7.78 -7.01 -24.45
N GLY A 338 8.07 -5.74 -24.22
CA GLY A 338 7.72 -5.06 -22.96
C GLY A 338 6.22 -4.91 -22.72
N ILE A 339 5.40 -5.00 -23.77
CA ILE A 339 3.92 -4.96 -23.69
C ILE A 339 3.27 -6.34 -23.87
N ASP A 340 4.06 -7.36 -24.17
CA ASP A 340 3.58 -8.72 -24.32
C ASP A 340 3.16 -9.29 -22.95
N THR A 341 1.94 -9.77 -22.85
CA THR A 341 1.39 -10.33 -21.61
C THR A 341 1.99 -11.68 -21.23
N THR A 342 2.72 -12.33 -22.13
CA THR A 342 3.49 -13.54 -21.82
C THR A 342 4.86 -13.23 -21.17
N TYR A 343 5.33 -11.97 -21.26
CA TYR A 343 6.56 -11.53 -20.65
C TYR A 343 6.25 -10.73 -19.36
N PRO A 344 6.92 -11.01 -18.23
CA PRO A 344 6.48 -10.52 -16.92
C PRO A 344 6.53 -8.99 -16.73
N LEU A 345 7.27 -8.24 -17.56
CA LEU A 345 7.46 -6.79 -17.39
C LEU A 345 6.14 -6.00 -17.43
N HIS A 346 5.14 -6.43 -18.21
CA HIS A 346 3.86 -5.74 -18.29
C HIS A 346 3.18 -5.56 -16.92
N ARG A 347 3.37 -6.53 -15.98
CA ARG A 347 2.81 -6.44 -14.62
C ARG A 347 3.42 -5.28 -13.84
N TYR A 348 4.74 -5.13 -13.91
CA TYR A 348 5.45 -4.04 -13.24
C TYR A 348 5.04 -2.66 -13.77
N PHE A 349 4.80 -2.55 -15.08
CA PHE A 349 4.26 -1.33 -15.67
C PHE A 349 2.86 -1.00 -15.16
N LEU A 350 1.97 -1.99 -15.09
CA LEU A 350 0.60 -1.82 -14.61
C LEU A 350 0.55 -1.51 -13.10
N TRP A 351 1.40 -2.15 -12.30
CA TRP A 351 1.53 -1.86 -10.87
C TRP A 351 2.10 -0.46 -10.64
N ALA A 352 3.12 -0.07 -11.38
CA ALA A 352 3.69 1.27 -11.29
C ALA A 352 2.62 2.33 -11.58
N LYS A 353 1.77 2.11 -12.58
CA LYS A 353 0.67 3.02 -12.93
C LYS A 353 -0.40 3.08 -11.84
N HIS A 354 -0.75 1.97 -11.23
CA HIS A 354 -1.66 1.94 -10.09
C HIS A 354 -1.09 2.75 -8.91
N ASN A 355 0.14 2.45 -8.51
CA ASN A 355 0.79 3.10 -7.39
C ASN A 355 1.04 4.59 -7.62
N GLU A 356 1.26 5.02 -8.87
CA GLU A 356 1.35 6.43 -9.25
C GLU A 356 0.09 7.21 -8.87
N LEU A 357 -1.09 6.62 -9.14
CA LEU A 357 -2.38 7.29 -9.02
C LEU A 357 -3.01 7.13 -7.62
N ALA A 358 -2.79 5.99 -6.96
CA ALA A 358 -3.38 5.67 -5.67
C ALA A 358 -3.03 6.72 -4.60
N LEU A 359 -4.01 7.17 -3.83
CA LEU A 359 -3.89 8.20 -2.78
C LEU A 359 -3.28 9.53 -3.27
N GLY A 360 -3.47 9.86 -4.54
CA GLY A 360 -3.02 11.09 -5.17
C GLY A 360 -1.67 10.98 -5.90
N SER A 361 -1.67 11.45 -7.13
CA SER A 361 -0.51 11.50 -8.04
C SER A 361 0.52 12.56 -7.63
N ALA A 362 1.66 12.62 -8.32
CA ALA A 362 2.72 13.58 -8.07
C ALA A 362 2.23 15.05 -8.03
N PRO A 363 1.41 15.56 -8.98
CA PRO A 363 0.83 16.89 -8.89
C PRO A 363 -0.01 17.13 -7.63
N ALA A 364 -0.77 16.12 -7.18
CA ALA A 364 -1.56 16.24 -5.96
C ALA A 364 -0.68 16.39 -4.71
N GLN A 365 0.42 15.62 -4.62
CA GLN A 365 1.37 15.76 -3.53
C GLN A 365 2.10 17.12 -3.54
N LEU A 366 2.48 17.61 -4.73
CA LEU A 366 3.08 18.94 -4.87
C LEU A 366 2.13 20.05 -4.42
N ALA A 367 0.84 19.98 -4.78
CA ALA A 367 -0.15 20.95 -4.34
C ALA A 367 -0.25 21.00 -2.80
N ARG A 368 -0.26 19.83 -2.15
CA ARG A 368 -0.30 19.74 -0.68
C ARG A 368 0.97 20.26 -0.01
N LEU A 369 2.14 19.97 -0.57
CA LEU A 369 3.41 20.51 -0.08
C LEU A 369 3.47 22.02 -0.27
N GLY A 370 3.02 22.53 -1.43
CA GLY A 370 2.95 23.97 -1.70
C GLY A 370 2.02 24.71 -0.73
N ASP A 371 0.84 24.14 -0.43
CA ASP A 371 -0.09 24.67 0.57
C ASP A 371 0.56 24.74 1.96
N ALA A 372 1.24 23.66 2.39
CA ALA A 372 1.92 23.64 3.67
C ALA A 372 3.05 24.66 3.75
N TYR A 373 3.84 24.78 2.68
CA TYR A 373 4.89 25.79 2.57
C TYR A 373 4.34 27.23 2.65
N ALA A 374 3.27 27.51 1.93
CA ALA A 374 2.64 28.84 1.93
C ALA A 374 2.07 29.24 3.30
N ARG A 375 1.70 28.27 4.13
CA ARG A 375 1.22 28.49 5.51
C ARG A 375 2.32 28.50 6.57
N GLY A 376 3.58 28.30 6.19
CA GLY A 376 4.72 28.24 7.11
C GLY A 376 4.79 26.95 7.95
N HIS A 377 4.23 25.87 7.44
CA HIS A 377 4.21 24.54 8.08
C HIS A 377 5.32 23.59 7.57
N LEU A 378 6.25 24.07 6.74
CA LEU A 378 7.43 23.32 6.24
C LEU A 378 8.74 23.92 6.72
#